data_ec630272760a7ce3609c67434f60187a
#
_entry.id   ec630272760a7ce3609c67434f60187a
#
_cell.length_a   1.000
_cell.length_b   1.000
_cell.length_c   1.000
_cell.angle_alpha   90.00
_cell.angle_beta   90.00
_cell.angle_gamma   90.00
#
_symmetry.space_group_name_H-M   'P 1'
#
loop_
_entity.id
_entity.type
_entity.pdbx_description
1 polymer ?
#
loop_
_entity_poly.entity_id
_entity_poly.type
_entity_poly.pdbx_seq_one_letter_code
_entity_poly.pdbx_strand_id
1 'polypeptide(L)'
;MKKDILKMGSLASVLMLMISCNSKQETSATTTTVDKEQIKKEIQAKEDAFAELYNTGELKNIGYYADDATTFFQNRPPLVGREAIVEFYKSAITSTTNRISFTSKDIFISNDGNQVVEIGYFKVVDSTKTPVNTGNYMSLFEKRNGKYVCVRDMSASDMAGE
;
A
#
# COMPACT_ATOMS: atom_id res chain seq x y z
N MET A 1 -34.73 -86.12 22.44
CA MET A 1 -36.19 -85.97 22.26
C MET A 1 -36.44 -84.64 21.56
N LYS A 2 -36.90 -84.75 20.34
CA LYS A 2 -37.97 -83.94 19.71
C LYS A 2 -37.72 -82.44 19.74
N LYS A 3 -37.86 -81.64 18.69
CA LYS A 3 -38.32 -81.76 17.29
C LYS A 3 -38.00 -80.46 16.61
N ASP A 4 -37.58 -80.61 15.40
CA ASP A 4 -37.80 -79.74 14.25
C ASP A 4 -38.88 -78.67 14.34
N ILE A 5 -38.65 -77.50 13.77
CA ILE A 5 -39.50 -76.94 12.69
C ILE A 5 -38.80 -75.81 12.00
N LEU A 6 -38.52 -76.04 10.77
CA LEU A 6 -38.26 -75.22 9.63
C LEU A 6 -39.40 -74.22 9.42
N LYS A 7 -39.07 -72.91 9.19
CA LYS A 7 -39.89 -72.11 8.29
C LYS A 7 -39.02 -70.97 7.62
N MET A 8 -38.94 -71.18 6.39
CA MET A 8 -38.66 -70.25 5.28
C MET A 8 -39.40 -68.90 5.41
N GLY A 9 -38.80 -67.85 5.04
CA GLY A 9 -39.58 -66.64 4.70
C GLY A 9 -38.76 -65.42 4.43
N SER A 10 -38.60 -65.19 3.16
CA SER A 10 -38.63 -63.91 2.51
C SER A 10 -37.38 -63.04 2.51
N LEU A 11 -36.72 -63.13 1.38
CA LEU A 11 -35.75 -62.20 0.77
C LEU A 11 -36.44 -60.86 0.49
N ALA A 12 -36.10 -59.81 1.23
CA ALA A 12 -36.47 -58.48 0.86
C ALA A 12 -35.16 -57.70 0.59
N SER A 13 -34.78 -57.68 -0.67
CA SER A 13 -33.75 -56.78 -1.21
C SER A 13 -34.20 -55.34 -1.04
N VAL A 14 -33.64 -54.63 -0.07
CA VAL A 14 -33.74 -53.19 -0.03
C VAL A 14 -32.54 -52.60 -0.77
N LEU A 15 -32.81 -52.20 -2.00
CA LEU A 15 -31.89 -51.47 -2.86
C LEU A 15 -31.78 -50.03 -2.33
N MET A 16 -30.78 -49.75 -1.46
CA MET A 16 -30.47 -48.38 -1.04
C MET A 16 -29.79 -47.68 -2.20
N LEU A 17 -30.55 -46.85 -2.89
CA LEU A 17 -30.04 -45.86 -3.80
C LEU A 17 -29.29 -44.78 -3.00
N MET A 18 -27.96 -44.86 -2.96
CA MET A 18 -27.10 -43.78 -2.50
C MET A 18 -27.19 -42.65 -3.50
N ILE A 19 -28.08 -41.70 -3.26
CA ILE A 19 -28.07 -40.43 -3.95
C ILE A 19 -26.88 -39.66 -3.38
N SER A 20 -25.72 -39.77 -4.04
CA SER A 20 -24.58 -38.91 -3.80
C SER A 20 -24.93 -37.52 -4.31
N CYS A 21 -25.50 -36.69 -3.46
CA CYS A 21 -25.52 -35.24 -3.69
C CYS A 21 -24.09 -34.73 -3.65
N ASN A 22 -23.47 -34.64 -4.82
CA ASN A 22 -22.25 -33.88 -5.02
C ASN A 22 -22.61 -32.40 -4.91
N SER A 23 -22.75 -31.89 -3.68
CA SER A 23 -22.82 -30.46 -3.43
C SER A 23 -21.43 -29.89 -3.78
N LYS A 24 -21.30 -29.37 -5.00
CA LYS A 24 -20.25 -28.41 -5.31
C LYS A 24 -20.38 -27.31 -4.26
N GLN A 25 -19.51 -27.34 -3.28
CA GLN A 25 -19.29 -26.25 -2.38
C GLN A 25 -18.64 -25.15 -3.24
N GLU A 26 -19.47 -24.30 -3.81
CA GLU A 26 -19.01 -23.05 -4.37
C GLU A 26 -18.39 -22.28 -3.19
N THR A 27 -17.08 -22.33 -3.11
CA THR A 27 -16.32 -21.44 -2.24
C THR A 27 -16.62 -20.03 -2.78
N SER A 28 -17.61 -19.39 -2.17
CA SER A 28 -17.89 -17.96 -2.40
C SER A 28 -16.63 -17.24 -1.99
N ALA A 29 -15.73 -17.00 -2.94
CA ALA A 29 -14.64 -16.07 -2.75
C ALA A 29 -15.31 -14.74 -2.45
N THR A 30 -15.29 -14.32 -1.20
CA THR A 30 -15.69 -12.99 -0.79
C THR A 30 -14.74 -12.06 -1.51
N THR A 31 -15.15 -11.56 -2.66
CA THR A 31 -14.42 -10.54 -3.40
C THR A 31 -14.51 -9.28 -2.54
N THR A 32 -13.52 -9.08 -1.67
CA THR A 32 -13.41 -7.84 -0.92
C THR A 32 -13.24 -6.73 -1.95
N THR A 33 -14.30 -5.97 -2.17
CA THR A 33 -14.28 -4.86 -3.11
C THR A 33 -13.25 -3.86 -2.61
N VAL A 34 -12.23 -3.57 -3.42
CA VAL A 34 -11.19 -2.60 -3.07
C VAL A 34 -11.82 -1.21 -3.04
N ASP A 35 -11.84 -0.58 -1.88
CA ASP A 35 -12.32 0.80 -1.73
C ASP A 35 -11.22 1.78 -2.21
N LYS A 36 -11.29 2.10 -3.50
CA LYS A 36 -10.31 2.98 -4.12
C LYS A 36 -10.34 4.41 -3.59
N GLU A 37 -11.50 4.91 -3.20
CA GLU A 37 -11.61 6.27 -2.67
C GLU A 37 -11.01 6.37 -1.25
N GLN A 38 -11.19 5.33 -0.44
CA GLN A 38 -10.53 5.25 0.87
C GLN A 38 -9.02 5.17 0.72
N ILE A 39 -8.52 4.39 -0.24
CA ILE A 39 -7.07 4.28 -0.52
C ILE A 39 -6.48 5.63 -0.94
N LYS A 40 -7.15 6.37 -1.83
CA LYS A 40 -6.70 7.71 -2.24
C LYS A 40 -6.55 8.66 -1.06
N LYS A 41 -7.53 8.65 -0.15
CA LYS A 41 -7.47 9.46 1.08
C LYS A 41 -6.31 9.05 1.98
N GLU A 42 -6.05 7.74 2.10
CA GLU A 42 -4.95 7.22 2.90
C GLU A 42 -3.59 7.64 2.33
N ILE A 43 -3.42 7.63 1.00
CA ILE A 43 -2.19 8.07 0.35
C ILE A 43 -1.98 9.56 0.55
N GLN A 44 -2.98 10.42 0.28
CA GLN A 44 -2.85 11.86 0.54
C GLN A 44 -2.53 12.17 2.01
N ALA A 45 -3.16 11.46 2.95
CA ALA A 45 -2.84 11.64 4.37
C ALA A 45 -1.40 11.26 4.73
N LYS A 46 -0.78 10.33 3.99
CA LYS A 46 0.65 10.01 4.15
C LYS A 46 1.55 11.13 3.66
N GLU A 47 1.21 11.74 2.53
CA GLU A 47 1.94 12.91 2.02
C GLU A 47 1.85 14.09 2.99
N ASP A 48 0.66 14.35 3.53
CA ASP A 48 0.44 15.42 4.51
C ASP A 48 1.25 15.17 5.79
N ALA A 49 1.23 13.92 6.31
CA ALA A 49 2.00 13.54 7.48
C ALA A 49 3.53 13.62 7.24
N PHE A 50 3.99 13.25 6.05
CA PHE A 50 5.38 13.41 5.66
C PHE A 50 5.77 14.89 5.65
N ALA A 51 4.96 15.74 5.00
CA ALA A 51 5.19 17.18 4.94
C ALA A 51 5.24 17.80 6.35
N GLU A 52 4.34 17.40 7.27
CA GLU A 52 4.34 17.86 8.64
C GLU A 52 5.64 17.52 9.37
N LEU A 53 6.07 16.24 9.32
CA LEU A 53 7.32 15.79 9.95
C LEU A 53 8.55 16.47 9.34
N TYR A 54 8.57 16.67 8.03
CA TYR A 54 9.61 17.42 7.34
C TYR A 54 9.66 18.87 7.84
N ASN A 55 8.51 19.53 7.88
CA ASN A 55 8.38 20.94 8.25
C ASN A 55 8.67 21.21 9.74
N THR A 56 8.53 20.22 10.62
CA THR A 56 8.85 20.29 12.05
C THR A 56 10.25 19.79 12.39
N GLY A 57 10.91 19.14 11.44
CA GLY A 57 12.23 18.51 11.67
C GLY A 57 12.16 17.17 12.43
N GLU A 58 10.98 16.60 12.63
CA GLU A 58 10.75 15.37 13.42
C GLU A 58 10.84 14.08 12.60
N LEU A 59 11.77 13.99 11.66
CA LEU A 59 11.90 12.88 10.71
C LEU A 59 12.27 11.52 11.31
N LYS A 60 12.62 11.44 12.59
CA LYS A 60 13.04 10.17 13.21
C LYS A 60 11.98 9.06 13.16
N ASN A 61 10.70 9.45 13.14
CA ASN A 61 9.57 8.54 13.17
C ASN A 61 8.80 8.50 11.84
N ILE A 62 9.46 8.83 10.75
CA ILE A 62 8.81 8.86 9.44
C ILE A 62 8.39 7.45 9.02
N GLY A 63 7.12 7.13 9.24
CA GLY A 63 6.51 5.86 8.82
C GLY A 63 6.14 5.82 7.33
N TYR A 64 6.68 6.74 6.54
CA TYR A 64 6.42 6.86 5.12
C TYR A 64 7.15 5.78 4.31
N TYR A 65 8.46 5.62 4.56
CA TYR A 65 9.32 4.70 3.80
C TYR A 65 9.37 3.29 4.40
N ALA A 66 9.41 2.29 3.52
CA ALA A 66 9.80 0.94 3.89
C ALA A 66 11.31 0.87 4.23
N ASP A 67 11.73 -0.15 4.99
CA ASP A 67 13.15 -0.32 5.35
C ASP A 67 14.05 -0.48 4.12
N ASP A 68 13.53 -1.14 3.07
CA ASP A 68 14.19 -1.40 1.77
C ASP A 68 13.82 -0.38 0.69
N ALA A 69 13.30 0.79 1.06
CA ALA A 69 12.93 1.83 0.12
C ALA A 69 14.15 2.34 -0.66
N THR A 70 13.89 2.82 -1.87
CA THR A 70 14.90 3.53 -2.68
C THR A 70 14.27 4.80 -3.24
N THR A 71 14.93 5.92 -3.06
CA THR A 71 14.51 7.20 -3.62
C THR A 71 15.51 7.68 -4.68
N PHE A 72 14.99 8.31 -5.73
CA PHE A 72 15.75 8.79 -6.88
C PHE A 72 15.57 10.31 -6.98
N PHE A 73 16.63 11.02 -6.73
CA PHE A 73 16.68 12.47 -6.92
C PHE A 73 17.43 12.83 -8.19
N GLN A 74 17.08 13.97 -8.74
CA GLN A 74 17.78 14.52 -9.90
C GLN A 74 19.28 14.72 -9.60
N ASN A 75 20.13 14.42 -10.57
CA ASN A 75 21.58 14.69 -10.56
C ASN A 75 22.37 14.01 -9.43
N ARG A 76 21.90 12.88 -8.89
CA ARG A 76 22.62 12.14 -7.85
C ARG A 76 22.32 10.63 -7.89
N PRO A 77 23.21 9.80 -7.33
CA PRO A 77 22.92 8.37 -7.15
C PRO A 77 21.70 8.14 -6.27
N PRO A 78 20.97 7.02 -6.49
CA PRO A 78 19.85 6.64 -5.64
C PRO A 78 20.26 6.50 -4.18
N LEU A 79 19.36 6.88 -3.26
CA LEU A 79 19.49 6.61 -1.83
C LEU A 79 18.76 5.32 -1.52
N VAL A 80 19.47 4.35 -0.96
CA VAL A 80 18.97 3.01 -0.67
C VAL A 80 18.83 2.80 0.83
N GLY A 81 17.63 2.38 1.25
CA GLY A 81 17.28 2.15 2.64
C GLY A 81 16.72 3.40 3.33
N ARG A 82 15.73 3.16 4.21
CA ARG A 82 15.06 4.23 4.96
C ARG A 82 16.03 5.13 5.73
N GLU A 83 17.05 4.55 6.35
CA GLU A 83 18.02 5.32 7.14
C GLU A 83 18.77 6.34 6.30
N ALA A 84 19.26 5.95 5.12
CA ALA A 84 19.96 6.85 4.21
C ALA A 84 19.05 7.97 3.70
N ILE A 85 17.79 7.66 3.41
CA ILE A 85 16.78 8.62 2.97
C ILE A 85 16.47 9.64 4.09
N VAL A 86 16.25 9.16 5.30
CA VAL A 86 15.96 10.01 6.46
C VAL A 86 17.14 10.92 6.78
N GLU A 87 18.36 10.43 6.73
CA GLU A 87 19.57 11.22 7.01
C GLU A 87 19.75 12.33 5.96
N PHE A 88 19.47 12.02 4.70
CA PHE A 88 19.46 13.02 3.65
C PHE A 88 18.48 14.16 3.93
N TYR A 89 17.22 13.83 4.26
CA TYR A 89 16.22 14.85 4.57
C TYR A 89 16.58 15.65 5.83
N LYS A 90 17.13 15.04 6.86
CA LYS A 90 17.60 15.75 8.04
C LYS A 90 18.66 16.79 7.68
N SER A 91 19.63 16.43 6.83
CA SER A 91 20.67 17.37 6.39
C SER A 91 20.09 18.55 5.61
N ALA A 92 19.05 18.32 4.83
CA ALA A 92 18.36 19.37 4.05
C ALA A 92 17.57 20.34 4.93
N ILE A 93 16.92 19.84 6.01
CA ILE A 93 16.06 20.65 6.89
C ILE A 93 16.86 21.59 7.77
N THR A 94 18.03 21.16 8.27
CA THR A 94 18.83 21.94 9.22
C THR A 94 19.34 23.27 8.65
N SER A 95 19.25 23.45 7.33
CA SER A 95 19.79 24.65 6.64
C SER A 95 18.75 25.68 6.27
N THR A 96 17.44 25.40 6.45
CA THR A 96 16.39 26.29 5.90
C THR A 96 15.15 26.38 6.79
N THR A 97 14.42 27.51 6.72
CA THR A 97 13.08 27.71 7.31
C THR A 97 11.97 27.44 6.30
N ASN A 98 12.32 26.88 5.15
CA ASN A 98 11.37 26.58 4.09
C ASN A 98 10.37 25.51 4.51
N ARG A 99 9.18 25.56 3.93
CA ARG A 99 8.09 24.59 4.17
C ARG A 99 7.75 23.89 2.86
N ILE A 100 7.62 22.57 2.93
CA ILE A 100 7.18 21.73 1.81
C ILE A 100 5.71 21.36 1.96
N SER A 101 5.04 21.20 0.84
CA SER A 101 3.70 20.59 0.73
C SER A 101 3.63 19.73 -0.51
N PHE A 102 2.76 18.71 -0.46
CA PHE A 102 2.51 17.78 -1.54
C PHE A 102 1.04 17.81 -1.95
N THR A 103 0.78 17.57 -3.22
CA THR A 103 -0.56 17.46 -3.78
C THR A 103 -0.60 16.26 -4.70
N SER A 104 -1.34 15.22 -4.32
CA SER A 104 -1.62 14.06 -5.16
C SER A 104 -2.44 14.49 -6.38
N LYS A 105 -2.01 14.13 -7.56
CA LYS A 105 -2.69 14.43 -8.83
C LYS A 105 -3.40 13.20 -9.37
N ASP A 106 -2.65 12.14 -9.61
CA ASP A 106 -3.13 10.88 -10.14
C ASP A 106 -2.73 9.72 -9.23
N ILE A 107 -3.68 8.84 -8.91
CA ILE A 107 -3.45 7.68 -8.07
C ILE A 107 -3.98 6.44 -8.80
N PHE A 108 -3.07 5.53 -9.13
CA PHE A 108 -3.34 4.26 -9.79
C PHE A 108 -3.24 3.13 -8.76
N ILE A 109 -4.31 2.37 -8.61
CA ILE A 109 -4.43 1.33 -7.58
C ILE A 109 -4.55 -0.02 -8.28
N SER A 110 -3.73 -0.99 -7.87
CA SER A 110 -3.82 -2.38 -8.34
C SER A 110 -5.20 -2.99 -8.06
N ASN A 111 -5.58 -4.02 -8.81
CA ASN A 111 -6.89 -4.65 -8.66
C ASN A 111 -7.13 -5.26 -7.28
N ASP A 112 -6.07 -5.70 -6.62
CA ASP A 112 -6.09 -6.27 -5.27
C ASP A 112 -5.89 -5.22 -4.15
N GLY A 113 -5.64 -3.96 -4.52
CA GLY A 113 -5.40 -2.86 -3.59
C GLY A 113 -4.06 -2.92 -2.86
N ASN A 114 -3.13 -3.79 -3.27
CA ASN A 114 -1.86 -3.96 -2.56
C ASN A 114 -0.74 -3.06 -3.05
N GLN A 115 -0.89 -2.49 -4.24
CA GLN A 115 0.07 -1.54 -4.81
C GLN A 115 -0.63 -0.26 -5.26
N VAL A 116 0.03 0.86 -5.05
CA VAL A 116 -0.44 2.18 -5.48
C VAL A 116 0.72 2.92 -6.11
N VAL A 117 0.50 3.44 -7.32
CA VAL A 117 1.36 4.45 -7.93
C VAL A 117 0.69 5.79 -7.78
N GLU A 118 1.38 6.72 -7.16
CA GLU A 118 0.96 8.11 -7.01
C GLU A 118 1.84 9.01 -7.87
N ILE A 119 1.21 9.98 -8.52
CA ILE A 119 1.87 11.07 -9.23
C ILE A 119 1.36 12.38 -8.63
N GLY A 120 2.26 13.26 -8.29
CA GLY A 120 1.89 14.51 -7.65
C GLY A 120 2.87 15.64 -7.88
N TYR A 121 2.60 16.75 -7.22
CA TYR A 121 3.41 17.96 -7.25
C TYR A 121 3.85 18.32 -5.85
N PHE A 122 5.08 18.75 -5.70
CA PHE A 122 5.55 19.38 -4.47
C PHE A 122 5.75 20.89 -4.68
N LYS A 123 5.60 21.60 -3.58
CA LYS A 123 5.86 23.04 -3.51
C LYS A 123 6.62 23.35 -2.24
N VAL A 124 7.71 24.09 -2.37
CA VAL A 124 8.49 24.62 -1.25
C VAL A 124 8.31 26.13 -1.22
N VAL A 125 7.99 26.66 -0.06
CA VAL A 125 7.86 28.11 0.17
C VAL A 125 8.81 28.55 1.27
N ASP A 126 9.28 29.79 1.21
CA ASP A 126 10.06 30.43 2.27
C ASP A 126 9.18 30.92 3.43
N SER A 127 9.78 31.58 4.42
CA SER A 127 9.10 32.16 5.57
C SER A 127 8.08 33.25 5.21
N THR A 128 8.20 33.87 4.03
CA THR A 128 7.25 34.87 3.50
C THR A 128 6.13 34.24 2.67
N LYS A 129 6.09 32.89 2.56
CA LYS A 129 5.19 32.10 1.72
C LYS A 129 5.45 32.28 0.21
N THR A 130 6.60 32.81 -0.17
CA THR A 130 7.01 32.90 -1.58
C THR A 130 7.50 31.54 -2.05
N PRO A 131 7.03 31.02 -3.20
CA PRO A 131 7.54 29.78 -3.77
C PRO A 131 9.03 29.91 -4.11
N VAL A 132 9.84 29.00 -3.57
CA VAL A 132 11.30 28.93 -3.82
C VAL A 132 11.69 27.68 -4.59
N ASN A 133 10.83 26.65 -4.60
CA ASN A 133 10.97 25.49 -5.45
C ASN A 133 9.61 24.85 -5.71
N THR A 134 9.45 24.29 -6.90
CA THR A 134 8.33 23.42 -7.29
C THR A 134 8.85 22.24 -8.07
N GLY A 135 8.04 21.21 -8.21
CA GLY A 135 8.39 20.06 -9.01
C GLY A 135 7.31 19.00 -8.95
N ASN A 136 7.64 17.85 -9.49
CA ASN A 136 6.77 16.71 -9.54
C ASN A 136 7.44 15.49 -8.92
N TYR A 137 6.63 14.53 -8.53
CA TYR A 137 7.10 13.27 -7.97
C TYR A 137 6.24 12.10 -8.43
N MET A 138 6.80 10.90 -8.35
CA MET A 138 6.11 9.64 -8.50
C MET A 138 6.54 8.71 -7.37
N SER A 139 5.56 8.15 -6.65
CA SER A 139 5.79 7.24 -5.55
C SER A 139 5.08 5.91 -5.80
N LEU A 140 5.78 4.81 -5.53
CA LEU A 140 5.21 3.47 -5.48
C LEU A 140 5.05 3.05 -4.02
N PHE A 141 3.83 2.79 -3.62
CA PHE A 141 3.48 2.22 -2.32
C PHE A 141 3.15 0.75 -2.43
N GLU A 142 3.53 -0.01 -1.42
CA GLU A 142 3.07 -1.37 -1.17
C GLU A 142 2.35 -1.47 0.17
N LYS A 143 1.31 -2.30 0.22
CA LYS A 143 0.61 -2.61 1.46
C LYS A 143 1.37 -3.69 2.21
N ARG A 144 2.10 -3.31 3.27
CA ARG A 144 2.86 -4.21 4.14
C ARG A 144 2.26 -4.18 5.55
N ASN A 145 1.89 -5.34 6.09
CA ASN A 145 1.25 -5.46 7.40
C ASN A 145 0.00 -4.56 7.55
N GLY A 146 -0.81 -4.48 6.48
CA GLY A 146 -2.05 -3.69 6.47
C GLY A 146 -1.89 -2.19 6.28
N LYS A 147 -0.67 -1.67 6.14
CA LYS A 147 -0.37 -0.24 5.94
C LYS A 147 0.39 -0.02 4.64
N TYR A 148 0.08 1.05 3.93
CA TYR A 148 0.89 1.45 2.78
C TYR A 148 2.21 2.06 3.26
N VAL A 149 3.31 1.64 2.63
CA VAL A 149 4.65 2.21 2.80
C VAL A 149 5.25 2.48 1.43
N CYS A 150 5.94 3.60 1.27
CA CYS A 150 6.63 3.93 0.03
C CYS A 150 7.86 3.01 -0.12
N VAL A 151 7.94 2.31 -1.24
CA VAL A 151 9.06 1.42 -1.56
C VAL A 151 9.98 2.01 -2.61
N ARG A 152 9.44 2.85 -3.50
CA ARG A 152 10.20 3.60 -4.50
C ARG A 152 9.58 4.97 -4.67
N ASP A 153 10.40 6.00 -4.71
CA ASP A 153 9.97 7.31 -5.16
C ASP A 153 11.02 7.97 -6.06
N MET A 154 10.56 8.92 -6.80
CA MET A 154 11.42 9.79 -7.58
C MET A 154 10.83 11.20 -7.62
N SER A 155 11.70 12.19 -7.65
CA SER A 155 11.27 13.58 -7.78
C SER A 155 12.17 14.35 -8.73
N ALA A 156 11.57 15.32 -9.38
CA ALA A 156 12.27 16.26 -10.27
C ALA A 156 11.83 17.69 -9.93
N SER A 157 12.80 18.57 -9.76
CA SER A 157 12.57 20.00 -9.56
C SER A 157 12.28 20.68 -10.90
N ASP A 158 11.39 21.68 -10.90
CA ASP A 158 11.16 22.57 -12.04
C ASP A 158 12.26 23.63 -12.14
N MET A 159 13.11 23.77 -11.12
CA MET A 159 14.26 24.67 -11.15
C MET A 159 15.32 24.09 -12.07
N ALA A 160 15.91 24.95 -12.90
CA ALA A 160 17.08 24.57 -13.68
C ALA A 160 18.16 24.09 -12.71
N GLY A 161 18.72 22.90 -12.95
CA GLY A 161 19.85 22.41 -12.16
C GLY A 161 21.04 23.35 -12.31
N GLU A 162 21.59 23.80 -11.18
CA GLU A 162 22.90 24.43 -11.14
C GLU A 162 24.00 23.39 -11.39
#